data_912175c77252fa64a77f03e7549a78c8
#
_entry.id   912175c77252fa64a77f03e7549a78c8
#
_cell.length_a   1.000
_cell.length_b   1.000
_cell.length_c   1.000
_cell.angle_alpha   90.00
_cell.angle_beta   90.00
_cell.angle_gamma   90.00
#
_symmetry.space_group_name_H-M   'P 1'
#
loop_
_entity.id
_entity.type
_entity.pdbx_description
1 polymer ?
#
loop_
_entity_poly.entity_id
_entity_poly.type
_entity_poly.pdbx_seq_one_letter_code
_entity_poly.pdbx_strand_id
1 'polypeptide(L)'
;CKVKAADGYTYYMAEALLDKVLGKLAKEEGEKAYEVLETYKGKDLEYKEYEPLFACAGEAAAKQKKKAHFVTCDNYVTMSDGTGIVHIAPAFGEDDSRIGRNYELPFVQFVDGQGNLTKETPYAGVFVKKADPMVLTDLDKEGKLFDAPKFEHDYPHCWRCDTPLIYYARESWFIKMTAVKDDLIRNN
;
A
#
# COMPACT_ATOMS: atom_id res chain seq x y z
N CYS A 1 -6.26 10.47 13.96
CA CYS A 1 -7.10 10.14 15.12
C CYS A 1 -7.15 8.64 15.37
N LYS A 2 -7.29 8.24 16.63
CA LYS A 2 -7.74 6.92 17.07
C LYS A 2 -9.23 7.03 17.36
N VAL A 3 -10.04 6.23 16.71
CA VAL A 3 -11.48 6.42 16.64
C VAL A 3 -12.20 5.10 16.90
N LYS A 4 -13.17 5.09 17.82
CA LYS A 4 -14.08 3.96 18.01
C LYS A 4 -15.28 4.15 17.10
N ALA A 5 -15.53 3.22 16.19
CA ALA A 5 -16.62 3.28 15.25
C ALA A 5 -17.86 2.49 15.72
N ALA A 6 -19.01 2.76 15.10
CA ALA A 6 -20.28 2.12 15.42
C ALA A 6 -20.32 0.62 15.11
N ASP A 7 -19.41 0.12 14.28
CA ASP A 7 -19.20 -1.32 14.02
C ASP A 7 -18.49 -2.07 15.16
N GLY A 8 -18.02 -1.34 16.18
CA GLY A 8 -17.34 -1.89 17.36
C GLY A 8 -15.81 -1.92 17.23
N TYR A 9 -15.24 -1.63 16.06
CA TYR A 9 -13.81 -1.58 15.86
C TYR A 9 -13.21 -0.22 16.25
N THR A 10 -11.90 -0.21 16.47
CA THR A 10 -11.13 1.01 16.68
C THR A 10 -10.16 1.19 15.53
N TYR A 11 -10.26 2.34 14.87
CA TYR A 11 -9.47 2.67 13.68
C TYR A 11 -8.47 3.79 13.96
N TYR A 12 -7.39 3.80 13.17
CA TYR A 12 -6.49 4.94 13.03
C TYR A 12 -6.66 5.51 11.62
N MET A 13 -6.96 6.80 11.52
CA MET A 13 -7.07 7.49 10.23
C MET A 13 -6.94 9.00 10.39
N ALA A 14 -6.82 9.71 9.26
CA ALA A 14 -6.76 11.16 9.27
C ALA A 14 -8.09 11.77 9.74
N GLU A 15 -8.02 12.79 10.60
CA GLU A 15 -9.19 13.49 11.15
C GLU A 15 -10.10 14.05 10.06
N ALA A 16 -9.52 14.67 9.04
CA ALA A 16 -10.26 15.25 7.91
C ALA A 16 -11.09 14.25 7.08
N LEU A 17 -10.84 12.95 7.25
CA LEU A 17 -11.48 11.88 6.47
C LEU A 17 -12.50 11.07 7.30
N LEU A 18 -12.65 11.35 8.58
CA LEU A 18 -13.53 10.60 9.48
C LEU A 18 -14.98 10.54 8.97
N ASP A 19 -15.58 11.67 8.67
CA ASP A 19 -16.98 11.72 8.20
C ASP A 19 -17.15 11.03 6.84
N LYS A 20 -16.19 11.23 5.92
CA LYS A 20 -16.21 10.61 4.60
C LYS A 20 -16.14 9.08 4.68
N VAL A 21 -15.34 8.54 5.60
CA VAL A 21 -15.07 7.10 5.70
C VAL A 21 -16.02 6.41 6.66
N LEU A 22 -16.21 6.94 7.86
CA LEU A 22 -16.98 6.31 8.94
C LEU A 22 -18.44 6.79 9.00
N GLY A 23 -18.79 7.93 8.41
CA GLY A 23 -20.14 8.49 8.47
C GLY A 23 -21.23 7.52 7.99
N LYS A 24 -20.90 6.64 7.03
CA LYS A 24 -21.80 5.58 6.53
C LYS A 24 -22.11 4.47 7.54
N LEU A 25 -21.42 4.39 8.66
CA LEU A 25 -21.63 3.39 9.71
C LEU A 25 -22.76 3.77 10.68
N ALA A 26 -23.26 5.02 10.64
CA ALA A 26 -24.45 5.41 11.38
C ALA A 26 -25.67 4.60 10.86
N LYS A 27 -26.40 3.96 11.77
CA LYS A 27 -27.54 3.10 11.41
C LYS A 27 -28.84 3.90 11.35
N GLU A 28 -28.93 4.96 12.13
CA GLU A 28 -30.10 5.82 12.22
C GLU A 28 -29.73 7.30 12.09
N GLU A 29 -30.69 8.12 11.68
CA GLU A 29 -30.51 9.57 11.56
C GLU A 29 -30.31 10.16 12.98
N GLY A 30 -29.14 10.81 13.18
CA GLY A 30 -28.73 11.37 14.49
C GLY A 30 -27.85 10.47 15.36
N GLU A 31 -27.60 9.24 14.95
CA GLU A 31 -26.66 8.34 15.62
C GLU A 31 -25.21 8.77 15.29
N LYS A 32 -24.34 8.72 16.31
CA LYS A 32 -22.92 8.95 16.11
C LYS A 32 -22.26 7.72 15.44
N ALA A 33 -21.77 7.91 14.23
CA ALA A 33 -21.05 6.88 13.48
C ALA A 33 -19.71 6.49 14.14
N TYR A 34 -19.14 7.39 14.94
CA TYR A 34 -17.84 7.19 15.58
C TYR A 34 -17.65 8.14 16.78
N GLU A 35 -16.67 7.79 17.63
CA GLU A 35 -16.18 8.61 18.73
C GLU A 35 -14.67 8.75 18.63
N VAL A 36 -14.14 9.97 18.62
CA VAL A 36 -12.71 10.25 18.63
C VAL A 36 -12.18 10.03 20.06
N LEU A 37 -11.29 9.05 20.21
CA LEU A 37 -10.69 8.71 21.52
C LEU A 37 -9.41 9.53 21.76
N GLU A 38 -8.57 9.65 20.74
CA GLU A 38 -7.25 10.29 20.85
C GLU A 38 -6.89 10.93 19.50
N THR A 39 -6.09 12.01 19.54
CA THR A 39 -5.56 12.69 18.36
C THR A 39 -4.04 12.73 18.42
N TYR A 40 -3.40 12.48 17.27
CA TYR A 40 -1.94 12.41 17.12
C TYR A 40 -1.49 13.21 15.90
N LYS A 41 -0.23 13.59 15.88
CA LYS A 41 0.45 13.88 14.61
C LYS A 41 0.84 12.56 13.95
N GLY A 42 0.84 12.48 12.62
CA GLY A 42 1.24 11.26 11.91
C GLY A 42 2.59 10.71 12.40
N LYS A 43 3.55 11.59 12.72
CA LYS A 43 4.86 11.24 13.24
C LYS A 43 4.83 10.51 14.59
N ASP A 44 3.81 10.74 15.42
CA ASP A 44 3.69 10.06 16.72
C ASP A 44 3.35 8.58 16.57
N LEU A 45 2.91 8.17 15.39
CA LEU A 45 2.62 6.77 15.04
C LEU A 45 3.81 6.07 14.37
N GLU A 46 4.90 6.79 14.06
CA GLU A 46 6.08 6.23 13.42
C GLU A 46 6.62 5.03 14.21
N TYR A 47 6.97 3.95 13.51
CA TYR A 47 7.41 2.67 14.08
C TYR A 47 6.37 1.89 14.90
N LYS A 48 5.10 2.33 14.97
CA LYS A 48 4.04 1.50 15.55
C LYS A 48 3.86 0.24 14.72
N GLU A 49 3.99 -0.91 15.35
CA GLU A 49 3.92 -2.21 14.70
C GLU A 49 2.48 -2.69 14.52
N TYR A 50 2.25 -3.50 13.50
CA TYR A 50 0.99 -4.18 13.23
C TYR A 50 1.23 -5.59 12.68
N GLU A 51 0.23 -6.45 12.78
CA GLU A 51 0.28 -7.81 12.24
C GLU A 51 0.14 -7.81 10.70
N PRO A 52 0.91 -8.64 9.97
CA PRO A 52 0.75 -8.77 8.52
C PRO A 52 -0.63 -9.34 8.17
N LEU A 53 -1.25 -8.86 7.09
CA LEU A 53 -2.50 -9.44 6.58
C LEU A 53 -2.33 -10.88 6.10
N PHE A 54 -1.17 -11.20 5.52
CA PHE A 54 -0.82 -12.52 5.01
C PHE A 54 0.49 -13.02 5.62
N ALA A 55 0.50 -14.26 6.09
CA ALA A 55 1.67 -14.88 6.71
C ALA A 55 2.92 -14.87 5.81
N CYS A 56 2.75 -15.07 4.49
CA CYS A 56 3.84 -15.06 3.52
C CYS A 56 4.63 -13.74 3.52
N ALA A 57 3.99 -12.61 3.80
CA ALA A 57 4.67 -11.32 3.89
C ALA A 57 5.59 -11.26 5.12
N GLY A 58 5.15 -11.74 6.27
CA GLY A 58 5.97 -11.86 7.48
C GLY A 58 7.15 -12.82 7.30
N GLU A 59 6.92 -13.97 6.67
CA GLU A 59 7.96 -14.95 6.36
C GLU A 59 9.04 -14.39 5.42
N ALA A 60 8.63 -13.62 4.40
CA ALA A 60 9.56 -12.98 3.47
C ALA A 60 10.43 -11.93 4.16
N ALA A 61 9.87 -11.14 5.06
CA ALA A 61 10.60 -10.18 5.87
C ALA A 61 11.63 -10.89 6.79
N ALA A 62 11.20 -11.95 7.46
CA ALA A 62 12.06 -12.75 8.33
C ALA A 62 13.24 -13.38 7.57
N LYS A 63 13.02 -13.91 6.37
CA LYS A 63 14.08 -14.45 5.49
C LYS A 63 15.13 -13.39 5.15
N GLN A 64 14.72 -12.14 4.95
CA GLN A 64 15.64 -11.02 4.70
C GLN A 64 16.27 -10.44 5.97
N LYS A 65 15.87 -10.91 7.16
CA LYS A 65 16.30 -10.37 8.47
C LYS A 65 16.07 -8.87 8.60
N LYS A 66 14.97 -8.39 8.02
CA LYS A 66 14.58 -7.00 8.04
C LYS A 66 13.27 -6.83 8.81
N LYS A 67 13.14 -5.70 9.50
CA LYS A 67 11.90 -5.31 10.16
C LYS A 67 10.88 -4.87 9.11
N ALA A 68 9.63 -5.26 9.30
CA ALA A 68 8.50 -4.88 8.46
C ALA A 68 7.24 -4.70 9.30
N HIS A 69 6.13 -4.34 8.67
CA HIS A 69 4.83 -4.24 9.31
C HIS A 69 4.79 -3.23 10.46
N PHE A 70 5.32 -2.05 10.19
CA PHE A 70 5.28 -0.89 11.08
C PHE A 70 4.95 0.38 10.29
N VAL A 71 4.45 1.39 10.96
CA VAL A 71 4.10 2.69 10.37
C VAL A 71 5.37 3.46 10.01
N THR A 72 5.43 3.96 8.78
CA THR A 72 6.45 4.88 8.28
C THR A 72 5.83 6.24 8.02
N CYS A 73 6.64 7.29 7.91
CA CYS A 73 6.18 8.65 7.64
C CYS A 73 6.84 9.21 6.37
N ASP A 74 6.03 9.83 5.52
CA ASP A 74 6.52 10.59 4.36
C ASP A 74 5.50 11.67 3.95
N ASN A 75 5.98 12.67 3.20
CA ASN A 75 5.20 13.84 2.81
C ASN A 75 4.28 13.62 1.59
N TYR A 76 4.40 12.48 0.90
CA TYR A 76 3.54 12.20 -0.27
C TYR A 76 2.13 11.74 0.11
N VAL A 77 1.92 11.35 1.36
CA VAL A 77 0.61 10.94 1.86
C VAL A 77 -0.30 12.16 1.98
N THR A 78 -1.46 12.13 1.31
CA THR A 78 -2.43 13.21 1.31
C THR A 78 -3.63 12.91 2.21
N MET A 79 -4.40 13.96 2.55
CA MET A 79 -5.65 13.86 3.29
C MET A 79 -6.87 14.14 2.39
N SER A 80 -6.71 14.05 1.06
CA SER A 80 -7.80 14.28 0.10
C SER A 80 -8.67 13.04 -0.10
N ASP A 81 -8.04 11.85 -0.03
CA ASP A 81 -8.68 10.58 -0.34
C ASP A 81 -8.24 9.44 0.60
N GLY A 82 -8.99 8.33 0.54
CA GLY A 82 -8.72 7.15 1.35
C GLY A 82 -8.92 7.40 2.84
N THR A 83 -7.95 6.98 3.64
CA THR A 83 -7.95 7.08 5.11
C THR A 83 -6.86 8.00 5.67
N GLY A 84 -5.99 8.55 4.81
CA GLY A 84 -4.78 9.26 5.23
C GLY A 84 -3.65 8.32 5.70
N ILE A 85 -3.84 7.01 5.54
CA ILE A 85 -2.82 5.97 5.76
C ILE A 85 -2.73 5.15 4.49
N VAL A 86 -1.51 5.01 3.94
CA VAL A 86 -1.24 4.36 2.66
C VAL A 86 -0.46 3.08 2.88
N HIS A 87 -0.84 2.01 2.18
CA HIS A 87 -0.05 0.79 2.14
C HIS A 87 1.20 1.00 1.27
N ILE A 88 2.35 0.49 1.71
CA ILE A 88 3.63 0.62 1.02
C ILE A 88 4.12 -0.75 0.56
N ALA A 89 4.43 -0.85 -0.73
CA ALA A 89 5.01 -2.05 -1.34
C ALA A 89 6.30 -1.69 -2.11
N PRO A 90 7.50 -1.77 -1.50
CA PRO A 90 8.76 -1.28 -2.05
C PRO A 90 9.13 -1.77 -3.45
N ALA A 91 8.60 -2.92 -3.88
CA ALA A 91 8.84 -3.48 -5.20
C ALA A 91 7.88 -2.97 -6.30
N PHE A 92 6.83 -2.19 -5.96
CA PHE A 92 5.71 -1.88 -6.86
C PHE A 92 5.42 -0.39 -7.05
N GLY A 93 6.23 0.50 -6.50
CA GLY A 93 6.11 1.95 -6.67
C GLY A 93 7.43 2.67 -6.45
N GLU A 94 7.63 3.82 -7.11
CA GLU A 94 8.86 4.61 -6.97
C GLU A 94 8.96 5.23 -5.57
N ASP A 95 7.89 5.88 -5.11
CA ASP A 95 7.82 6.44 -3.76
C ASP A 95 7.92 5.35 -2.71
N ASP A 96 7.23 4.23 -2.88
CA ASP A 96 7.30 3.07 -2.00
C ASP A 96 8.73 2.51 -1.91
N SER A 97 9.42 2.43 -3.06
CA SER A 97 10.83 2.00 -3.11
C SER A 97 11.75 2.98 -2.41
N ARG A 98 11.51 4.28 -2.54
CA ARG A 98 12.27 5.34 -1.84
C ARG A 98 12.11 5.21 -0.33
N ILE A 99 10.87 5.08 0.14
CA ILE A 99 10.57 4.88 1.57
C ILE A 99 11.13 3.54 2.05
N GLY A 100 11.00 2.49 1.24
CA GLY A 100 11.58 1.19 1.54
C GLY A 100 13.09 1.25 1.80
N ARG A 101 13.82 2.07 1.04
CA ARG A 101 15.26 2.30 1.28
C ARG A 101 15.51 3.12 2.55
N ASN A 102 14.74 4.18 2.78
CA ASN A 102 14.92 5.07 3.94
C ASN A 102 14.69 4.36 5.28
N TYR A 103 13.72 3.43 5.32
CA TYR A 103 13.37 2.66 6.51
C TYR A 103 13.95 1.24 6.51
N GLU A 104 14.82 0.92 5.54
CA GLU A 104 15.45 -0.41 5.38
C GLU A 104 14.42 -1.56 5.31
N LEU A 105 13.24 -1.31 4.75
CA LEU A 105 12.18 -2.31 4.61
C LEU A 105 12.65 -3.50 3.75
N PRO A 106 12.07 -4.70 3.95
CA PRO A 106 12.32 -5.82 3.06
C PRO A 106 11.82 -5.52 1.66
N PHE A 107 12.57 -5.96 0.66
CA PHE A 107 12.17 -5.89 -0.73
C PHE A 107 11.52 -7.21 -1.12
N VAL A 108 10.20 -7.23 -1.20
CA VAL A 108 9.42 -8.45 -1.44
C VAL A 108 8.67 -8.31 -2.76
N GLN A 109 8.87 -9.26 -3.66
CA GLN A 109 8.22 -9.29 -4.96
C GLN A 109 7.56 -10.65 -5.17
N PHE A 110 6.25 -10.69 -4.97
CA PHE A 110 5.43 -11.88 -5.13
C PHE A 110 4.77 -11.98 -6.51
N VAL A 111 5.29 -11.29 -7.50
CA VAL A 111 4.80 -11.30 -8.88
C VAL A 111 5.94 -11.67 -9.80
N ASP A 112 5.71 -12.65 -10.66
CA ASP A 112 6.69 -13.10 -11.65
C ASP A 112 6.73 -12.20 -12.90
N GLY A 113 7.62 -12.50 -13.84
CA GLY A 113 7.79 -11.73 -15.07
C GLY A 113 6.60 -11.79 -16.05
N GLN A 114 5.61 -12.63 -15.77
CA GLN A 114 4.36 -12.77 -16.54
C GLN A 114 3.15 -12.13 -15.82
N GLY A 115 3.38 -11.54 -14.63
CA GLY A 115 2.34 -10.92 -13.83
C GLY A 115 1.53 -11.90 -12.98
N ASN A 116 2.01 -13.13 -12.80
CA ASN A 116 1.35 -14.11 -11.94
C ASN A 116 1.95 -14.08 -10.53
N LEU A 117 1.11 -14.39 -9.54
CA LEU A 117 1.55 -14.51 -8.16
C LEU A 117 2.44 -15.74 -7.97
N THR A 118 3.51 -15.57 -7.19
CA THR A 118 4.51 -16.61 -6.96
C THR A 118 4.02 -17.67 -5.96
N LYS A 119 4.73 -18.80 -5.90
CA LYS A 119 4.37 -19.96 -5.07
C LYS A 119 4.35 -19.69 -3.58
N GLU A 120 4.94 -18.58 -3.13
CA GLU A 120 4.96 -18.16 -1.73
C GLU A 120 3.61 -17.60 -1.27
N THR A 121 2.73 -17.25 -2.22
CA THR A 121 1.41 -16.68 -1.93
C THR A 121 0.31 -17.73 -1.95
N PRO A 122 -0.82 -17.51 -1.25
CA PRO A 122 -1.99 -18.39 -1.33
C PRO A 122 -2.59 -18.51 -2.74
N TYR A 123 -2.26 -17.59 -3.63
CA TYR A 123 -2.83 -17.47 -5.00
C TYR A 123 -1.80 -17.80 -6.08
N ALA A 124 -0.89 -18.74 -5.80
CA ALA A 124 0.20 -19.12 -6.71
C ALA A 124 -0.27 -19.41 -8.14
N GLY A 125 0.42 -18.81 -9.12
CA GLY A 125 0.13 -18.97 -10.55
C GLY A 125 -1.08 -18.18 -11.07
N VAL A 126 -1.80 -17.46 -10.20
CA VAL A 126 -2.93 -16.61 -10.61
C VAL A 126 -2.39 -15.25 -11.07
N PHE A 127 -2.89 -14.77 -12.21
CA PHE A 127 -2.59 -13.42 -12.68
C PHE A 127 -3.12 -12.36 -11.70
N VAL A 128 -2.32 -11.35 -11.36
CA VAL A 128 -2.61 -10.39 -10.29
C VAL A 128 -4.01 -9.78 -10.35
N LYS A 129 -4.47 -9.34 -11.53
CA LYS A 129 -5.82 -8.78 -11.69
C LYS A 129 -6.96 -9.78 -11.49
N LYS A 130 -6.69 -11.07 -11.65
CA LYS A 130 -7.65 -12.15 -11.34
C LYS A 130 -7.61 -12.51 -9.86
N ALA A 131 -6.50 -12.25 -9.18
CA ALA A 131 -6.37 -12.46 -7.75
C ALA A 131 -7.09 -11.40 -6.92
N ASP A 132 -7.25 -10.17 -7.41
CA ASP A 132 -7.91 -9.07 -6.68
C ASP A 132 -9.25 -9.48 -6.03
N PRO A 133 -10.25 -10.03 -6.76
CA PRO A 133 -11.52 -10.45 -6.15
C PRO A 133 -11.36 -11.64 -5.18
N MET A 134 -10.35 -12.49 -5.37
CA MET A 134 -10.07 -13.60 -4.46
C MET A 134 -9.55 -13.08 -3.12
N VAL A 135 -8.60 -12.15 -3.16
CA VAL A 135 -8.04 -11.47 -1.98
C VAL A 135 -9.15 -10.76 -1.20
N LEU A 136 -10.00 -9.98 -1.87
CA LEU A 136 -11.13 -9.29 -1.22
C LEU A 136 -12.08 -10.28 -0.54
N THR A 137 -12.42 -11.39 -1.22
CA THR A 137 -13.29 -12.43 -0.67
C THR A 137 -12.71 -13.07 0.59
N ASP A 138 -11.42 -13.34 0.61
CA ASP A 138 -10.77 -13.97 1.75
C ASP A 138 -10.60 -13.00 2.91
N LEU A 139 -10.27 -11.73 2.65
CA LEU A 139 -10.24 -10.69 3.68
C LEU A 139 -11.62 -10.44 4.31
N ASP A 140 -12.68 -10.49 3.49
CA ASP A 140 -14.06 -10.36 3.97
C ASP A 140 -14.45 -11.53 4.90
N LYS A 141 -14.17 -12.77 4.49
CA LYS A 141 -14.41 -13.96 5.32
C LYS A 141 -13.67 -13.92 6.64
N GLU A 142 -12.47 -13.33 6.67
CA GLU A 142 -11.65 -13.18 7.87
C GLU A 142 -12.03 -11.97 8.73
N GLY A 143 -13.02 -11.17 8.30
CA GLY A 143 -13.44 -9.93 8.99
C GLY A 143 -12.37 -8.83 8.95
N LYS A 144 -11.47 -8.87 7.98
CA LYS A 144 -10.37 -7.91 7.80
C LYS A 144 -10.65 -6.87 6.72
N LEU A 145 -11.72 -7.04 5.93
CA LEU A 145 -12.13 -6.08 4.91
C LEU A 145 -13.07 -5.04 5.51
N PHE A 146 -12.66 -3.77 5.51
CA PHE A 146 -13.53 -2.67 5.90
C PHE A 146 -14.45 -2.24 4.75
N ASP A 147 -13.87 -2.00 3.58
CA ASP A 147 -14.59 -1.53 2.38
C ASP A 147 -13.75 -1.76 1.12
N ALA A 148 -14.42 -1.88 -0.01
CA ALA A 148 -13.79 -1.98 -1.33
C ALA A 148 -14.60 -1.17 -2.36
N PRO A 149 -14.68 0.17 -2.23
CA PRO A 149 -15.43 1.00 -3.16
C PRO A 149 -14.81 0.95 -4.56
N LYS A 150 -15.67 0.99 -5.57
CA LYS A 150 -15.20 1.15 -6.95
C LYS A 150 -14.65 2.56 -7.12
N PHE A 151 -13.44 2.64 -7.65
CA PHE A 151 -12.76 3.89 -7.95
C PHE A 151 -12.41 3.94 -9.43
N GLU A 152 -12.89 4.95 -10.12
CA GLU A 152 -12.58 5.18 -11.53
C GLU A 152 -11.40 6.13 -11.62
N HIS A 153 -10.35 5.72 -12.34
CA HIS A 153 -9.15 6.50 -12.54
C HIS A 153 -8.46 6.12 -13.86
N ASP A 154 -7.60 6.99 -14.34
CA ASP A 154 -6.75 6.70 -15.49
C ASP A 154 -5.77 5.58 -15.14
N TYR A 155 -5.64 4.59 -16.04
CA TYR A 155 -4.73 3.48 -15.86
C TYR A 155 -3.85 3.29 -17.12
N PRO A 156 -2.54 3.12 -16.99
CA PRO A 156 -1.67 2.96 -18.14
C PRO A 156 -1.86 1.61 -18.81
N HIS A 157 -2.01 1.64 -20.14
CA HIS A 157 -2.10 0.46 -20.97
C HIS A 157 -0.97 0.40 -21.99
N CYS A 158 -0.63 -0.78 -22.45
CA CYS A 158 0.35 -0.97 -23.49
C CYS A 158 -0.18 -0.39 -24.82
N TRP A 159 0.55 0.54 -25.42
CA TRP A 159 0.16 1.17 -26.70
C TRP A 159 0.01 0.19 -27.87
N ARG A 160 0.59 -1.01 -27.79
CA ARG A 160 0.58 -2.02 -28.84
C ARG A 160 -0.55 -3.03 -28.72
N CYS A 161 -0.85 -3.52 -27.51
CA CYS A 161 -1.80 -4.61 -27.28
C CYS A 161 -2.91 -4.27 -26.28
N ASP A 162 -2.95 -3.02 -25.82
CA ASP A 162 -3.95 -2.51 -24.86
C ASP A 162 -4.04 -3.30 -23.53
N THR A 163 -3.00 -4.08 -23.22
CA THR A 163 -2.93 -4.79 -21.93
C THR A 163 -2.62 -3.83 -20.82
N PRO A 164 -3.32 -3.89 -19.65
CA PRO A 164 -2.99 -3.09 -18.48
C PRO A 164 -1.54 -3.33 -18.04
N LEU A 165 -0.82 -2.25 -17.77
CA LEU A 165 0.55 -2.33 -17.31
C LEU A 165 0.60 -2.56 -15.80
N ILE A 166 1.65 -3.24 -15.33
CA ILE A 166 1.92 -3.46 -13.91
C ILE A 166 3.22 -2.73 -13.58
N TYR A 167 3.17 -1.88 -12.55
CA TYR A 167 4.38 -1.30 -11.97
C TYR A 167 5.03 -2.36 -11.08
N TYR A 168 6.27 -2.76 -11.39
CA TYR A 168 7.07 -3.59 -10.54
C TYR A 168 8.56 -3.45 -10.85
N ALA A 169 9.42 -3.71 -9.88
CA ALA A 169 10.85 -3.57 -10.05
C ALA A 169 11.42 -4.67 -10.97
N ARG A 170 12.30 -4.28 -11.90
CA ARG A 170 13.07 -5.17 -12.77
C ARG A 170 14.53 -4.81 -12.73
N GLU A 171 15.38 -5.81 -12.85
CA GLU A 171 16.79 -5.58 -13.09
C GLU A 171 16.97 -4.96 -14.48
N SER A 172 17.72 -3.87 -14.55
CA SER A 172 18.06 -3.18 -15.79
C SER A 172 19.41 -2.50 -15.69
N TRP A 173 20.05 -2.31 -16.84
CA TRP A 173 21.25 -1.48 -16.91
C TRP A 173 20.87 -0.01 -16.91
N PHE A 174 21.55 0.77 -16.10
CA PHE A 174 21.34 2.19 -15.97
C PHE A 174 22.65 2.95 -16.09
N ILE A 175 22.70 3.94 -17.00
CA ILE A 175 23.81 4.87 -17.12
C ILE A 175 23.39 6.20 -16.49
N LYS A 176 24.08 6.59 -15.41
CA LYS A 176 23.84 7.87 -14.74
C LYS A 176 24.37 9.02 -15.59
N MET A 177 23.60 9.45 -16.58
CA MET A 177 23.99 10.49 -17.54
C MET A 177 24.38 11.80 -16.88
N THR A 178 23.77 12.15 -15.73
CA THR A 178 24.13 13.34 -14.97
C THR A 178 25.55 13.30 -14.42
N ALA A 179 26.14 12.12 -14.21
CA ALA A 179 27.52 11.99 -13.76
C ALA A 179 28.56 12.21 -14.85
N VAL A 180 28.18 12.07 -16.12
CA VAL A 180 29.09 12.17 -17.28
C VAL A 180 28.73 13.33 -18.22
N LYS A 181 27.66 14.07 -17.91
CA LYS A 181 27.13 15.15 -18.75
C LYS A 181 28.19 16.22 -19.09
N ASP A 182 28.90 16.71 -18.08
CA ASP A 182 29.85 17.80 -18.27
C ASP A 182 31.07 17.35 -19.07
N ASP A 183 31.48 16.10 -18.90
CA ASP A 183 32.56 15.50 -19.70
C ASP A 183 32.14 15.31 -21.16
N LEU A 184 30.89 14.86 -21.40
CA LEU A 184 30.35 14.74 -22.74
C LEU A 184 30.25 16.10 -23.45
N ILE A 185 29.79 17.15 -22.75
CA ILE A 185 29.70 18.50 -23.29
C ILE A 185 31.11 19.05 -23.63
N ARG A 186 32.08 18.83 -22.73
CA ARG A 186 33.46 19.31 -22.91
C ARG A 186 34.16 18.61 -24.10
N ASN A 187 33.86 17.33 -24.32
CA ASN A 187 34.55 16.50 -25.34
C ASN A 187 33.83 16.50 -26.69
N ASN A 188 32.69 17.17 -26.82
CA ASN A 188 31.93 17.32 -28.07
C ASN A 188 32.12 18.70 -28.65
#